data_073e1d7593fa3c5de1f674564cb7f9cb
#
_entry.id   073e1d7593fa3c5de1f674564cb7f9cb
#
_cell.length_a   1.000
_cell.length_b   1.000
_cell.length_c   1.000
_cell.angle_alpha   90.00
_cell.angle_beta   90.00
_cell.angle_gamma   90.00
#
_symmetry.space_group_name_H-M   'P 1'
#
loop_
_entity.id
_entity.type
_entity.pdbx_description
1 polymer ?
#
loop_
_entity_poly.entity_id
_entity_poly.type
_entity_poly.pdbx_seq_one_letter_code
_entity_poly.pdbx_strand_id
1 'polypeptide(L)'
;MPVLIALVAASLIASARAANLTESDVNTIVLQAIHEATARGAPATIAVVDRVGNVLTVAQMPGAPTMATVTTGRGVTGGLEGASVPTTLAAIAKAMTGAYLSSDGNAFSTRTANQIIQEHFNPGIRDTPSGPLFGVQFSQLPCSDFNTAAATTPGTVNAGPHRSPLGFSADSGGLPIYKNGDLVGGIGVMTKNTYSYDPDIFNIEIDNDEVIAIAGVTGYEPPQAIEAYNIAVNGDTLRYTDATAANLAAPVAAEGSFTPIRVPNFFAGAAPGHTAIDGLSYGSPDGASGIAPDGALGPRLYPGTSQTADVFTDGRGHVLDQPSAGLAPADGTAITAAEAQTLLTSALNVAFSARAAIREPLDSFVQVTVTVVDLDGNVLAQARTPDAPVFGADVSRQKARTAVFFSRPDAAARISAITAQASTDTGTFADYIARSQSLIEPNAFADGIAWPEVAIGAVARPFYPDGIDGNPPGSLSLPFATHWSIFSTGLQTDLIKSAVVQAVKAVLDNRKLVPRGNCAAAKGKLPIVSGGKTQLANGLQIFSGSVPIYRGNELVGGLGVSGDGIQQDSMVSYLGLQYGPSTLNNAPAAIRVDTLTVGGVRLRYTNCPAAPFLNINVQNPC
;
A
#
# COMPACT_ATOMS: atom_id res chain seq x y z
N MET A 1 0.87 62.62 20.99
CA MET A 1 0.40 61.48 20.17
C MET A 1 1.20 60.24 20.56
N PRO A 2 0.64 59.24 21.24
CA PRO A 2 1.33 57.99 21.50
C PRO A 2 1.07 57.02 20.34
N VAL A 3 2.15 56.46 19.85
CA VAL A 3 2.16 55.39 18.83
C VAL A 3 1.79 54.07 19.52
N LEU A 4 0.67 53.48 19.11
CA LEU A 4 0.21 52.17 19.55
C LEU A 4 0.99 51.13 18.75
N ILE A 5 1.90 50.40 19.38
CA ILE A 5 2.56 49.24 18.81
C ILE A 5 1.62 48.04 19.05
N ALA A 6 0.96 47.57 17.98
CA ALA A 6 0.18 46.35 18.00
C ALA A 6 1.17 45.16 17.93
N LEU A 7 1.35 44.42 19.04
CA LEU A 7 1.97 43.12 19.04
C LEU A 7 1.02 42.12 18.36
N VAL A 8 1.38 41.70 17.16
CA VAL A 8 0.76 40.52 16.54
C VAL A 8 1.37 39.30 17.22
N ALA A 9 0.63 38.69 18.14
CA ALA A 9 0.96 37.38 18.68
C ALA A 9 0.71 36.35 17.56
N ALA A 10 1.79 35.89 16.92
CA ALA A 10 1.75 34.69 16.11
C ALA A 10 1.50 33.51 17.07
N SER A 11 0.23 33.08 17.17
CA SER A 11 -0.11 31.81 17.81
C SER A 11 0.53 30.69 16.98
N LEU A 12 1.61 30.13 17.48
CA LEU A 12 2.08 28.80 17.12
C LEU A 12 0.95 27.82 17.48
N ILE A 13 0.11 27.51 16.54
CA ILE A 13 -0.77 26.34 16.62
C ILE A 13 0.19 25.14 16.46
N ALA A 14 0.74 24.69 17.59
CA ALA A 14 1.25 23.34 17.67
C ALA A 14 0.03 22.46 17.39
N SER A 15 -0.01 21.83 16.21
CA SER A 15 -0.98 20.80 15.92
C SER A 15 -0.86 19.77 17.05
N ALA A 16 -1.87 19.71 17.90
CA ALA A 16 -2.02 18.60 18.84
C ALA A 16 -2.12 17.36 17.94
N ARG A 17 -1.02 16.61 17.85
CA ARG A 17 -0.99 15.39 17.06
C ARG A 17 -1.86 14.33 17.67
N ALA A 18 -2.40 13.47 16.79
CA ALA A 18 -3.43 12.49 17.02
C ALA A 18 -3.37 11.79 18.38
N ALA A 19 -4.48 11.74 19.05
CA ALA A 19 -4.67 10.87 20.20
C ALA A 19 -4.46 9.41 19.75
N ASN A 20 -3.74 8.61 20.52
CA ASN A 20 -3.66 7.17 20.31
C ASN A 20 -4.93 6.46 20.81
N LEU A 21 -5.14 5.22 20.34
CA LEU A 21 -6.09 4.29 20.94
C LEU A 21 -5.55 3.81 22.28
N THR A 22 -6.32 4.01 23.35
CA THR A 22 -6.01 3.43 24.66
C THR A 22 -6.59 2.02 24.77
N GLU A 23 -6.14 1.21 25.73
CA GLU A 23 -6.76 -0.09 26.05
C GLU A 23 -8.27 0.05 26.28
N SER A 24 -8.72 1.13 26.94
CA SER A 24 -10.14 1.41 27.16
C SER A 24 -10.90 1.61 25.86
N ASP A 25 -10.34 2.37 24.91
CA ASP A 25 -10.94 2.58 23.58
C ASP A 25 -11.04 1.24 22.83
N VAL A 26 -9.95 0.45 22.82
CA VAL A 26 -9.90 -0.84 22.13
C VAL A 26 -10.93 -1.81 22.74
N ASN A 27 -11.05 -1.85 24.07
CA ASN A 27 -12.05 -2.67 24.74
C ASN A 27 -13.48 -2.25 24.39
N THR A 28 -13.76 -0.95 24.35
CA THR A 28 -15.06 -0.43 23.91
C THR A 28 -15.39 -0.91 22.51
N ILE A 29 -14.49 -0.72 21.57
CA ILE A 29 -14.65 -1.11 20.15
C ILE A 29 -14.93 -2.61 20.02
N VAL A 30 -14.13 -3.45 20.68
CA VAL A 30 -14.29 -4.92 20.60
C VAL A 30 -15.58 -5.38 21.27
N LEU A 31 -15.95 -4.83 22.43
CA LEU A 31 -17.18 -5.21 23.12
C LEU A 31 -18.43 -4.78 22.36
N GLN A 32 -18.45 -3.60 21.74
CA GLN A 32 -19.54 -3.18 20.84
C GLN A 32 -19.69 -4.17 19.67
N ALA A 33 -18.58 -4.56 19.03
CA ALA A 33 -18.59 -5.54 17.95
C ALA A 33 -19.06 -6.93 18.41
N ILE A 34 -18.64 -7.41 19.59
CA ILE A 34 -19.09 -8.68 20.17
C ILE A 34 -20.58 -8.63 20.50
N HIS A 35 -21.07 -7.51 21.02
CA HIS A 35 -22.49 -7.33 21.33
C HIS A 35 -23.36 -7.48 20.08
N GLU A 36 -23.00 -6.79 18.99
CA GLU A 36 -23.73 -6.91 17.72
C GLU A 36 -23.60 -8.32 17.10
N ALA A 37 -22.40 -8.92 17.14
CA ALA A 37 -22.19 -10.29 16.65
C ALA A 37 -23.07 -11.30 17.41
N THR A 38 -23.23 -11.10 18.71
CA THR A 38 -24.11 -11.93 19.58
C THR A 38 -25.58 -11.73 19.22
N ALA A 39 -26.03 -10.49 19.05
CA ALA A 39 -27.41 -10.18 18.67
C ALA A 39 -27.79 -10.77 17.31
N ARG A 40 -26.81 -10.85 16.39
CA ARG A 40 -26.99 -11.50 15.08
C ARG A 40 -26.87 -13.00 15.09
N GLY A 41 -26.40 -13.62 16.18
CA GLY A 41 -26.04 -15.04 16.17
C GLY A 41 -24.91 -15.36 15.18
N ALA A 42 -24.02 -14.41 14.90
CA ALA A 42 -22.91 -14.51 13.98
C ALA A 42 -21.56 -14.40 14.72
N PRO A 43 -21.08 -15.48 15.35
CA PRO A 43 -19.85 -15.44 16.12
C PRO A 43 -18.66 -15.03 15.22
N ALA A 44 -17.86 -14.09 15.71
CA ALA A 44 -16.85 -13.39 14.93
C ALA A 44 -15.44 -13.54 15.50
N THR A 45 -14.44 -13.44 14.61
CA THR A 45 -13.06 -13.07 14.93
C THR A 45 -12.89 -11.59 14.67
N ILE A 46 -12.41 -10.82 15.65
CA ILE A 46 -12.31 -9.37 15.62
C ILE A 46 -10.86 -8.99 15.91
N ALA A 47 -10.27 -8.12 15.10
CA ALA A 47 -8.93 -7.56 15.31
C ALA A 47 -8.99 -6.03 15.30
N VAL A 48 -8.20 -5.39 16.18
CA VAL A 48 -8.00 -3.94 16.19
C VAL A 48 -6.51 -3.65 16.07
N VAL A 49 -6.16 -2.69 15.19
CA VAL A 49 -4.80 -2.23 14.98
C VAL A 49 -4.71 -0.71 15.18
N ASP A 50 -3.52 -0.19 15.54
CA ASP A 50 -3.26 1.25 15.50
C ASP A 50 -2.93 1.73 14.08
N ARG A 51 -2.74 3.05 13.92
CA ARG A 51 -2.48 3.68 12.60
C ARG A 51 -1.20 3.16 11.93
N VAL A 52 -0.21 2.68 12.67
CA VAL A 52 1.03 2.11 12.13
C VAL A 52 1.04 0.58 12.11
N GLY A 53 -0.09 -0.06 12.39
CA GLY A 53 -0.32 -1.49 12.23
C GLY A 53 0.14 -2.37 13.39
N ASN A 54 0.37 -1.82 14.59
CA ASN A 54 0.45 -2.66 15.78
C ASN A 54 -0.91 -3.32 16.01
N VAL A 55 -0.92 -4.64 16.17
CA VAL A 55 -2.14 -5.37 16.56
C VAL A 55 -2.34 -5.16 18.05
N LEU A 56 -3.41 -4.44 18.41
CA LEU A 56 -3.71 -4.04 19.79
C LEU A 56 -4.50 -5.12 20.54
N THR A 57 -5.33 -5.86 19.83
CA THR A 57 -6.01 -7.05 20.34
C THR A 57 -6.54 -7.92 19.20
N VAL A 58 -6.75 -9.20 19.49
CA VAL A 58 -7.52 -10.14 18.65
C VAL A 58 -8.46 -10.91 19.56
N ALA A 59 -9.76 -10.81 19.33
CA ALA A 59 -10.80 -11.58 20.01
C ALA A 59 -11.39 -12.60 19.04
N GLN A 60 -11.62 -13.83 19.51
CA GLN A 60 -12.34 -14.86 18.74
C GLN A 60 -13.46 -15.42 19.61
N MET A 61 -14.70 -15.21 19.16
CA MET A 61 -15.89 -15.69 19.89
C MET A 61 -15.99 -17.21 19.80
N PRO A 62 -16.53 -17.87 20.84
CA PRO A 62 -16.88 -19.29 20.75
C PRO A 62 -17.82 -19.55 19.56
N GLY A 63 -17.48 -20.53 18.71
CA GLY A 63 -18.24 -20.85 17.51
C GLY A 63 -17.85 -20.07 16.26
N ALA A 64 -16.97 -19.06 16.37
CA ALA A 64 -16.42 -18.40 15.18
C ALA A 64 -15.57 -19.36 14.33
N PRO A 65 -15.64 -19.28 12.99
CA PRO A 65 -14.75 -20.03 12.12
C PRO A 65 -13.27 -19.73 12.45
N THR A 66 -12.43 -20.76 12.49
CA THR A 66 -10.99 -20.61 12.76
C THR A 66 -10.17 -20.52 11.49
N MET A 67 -10.72 -20.98 10.37
CA MET A 67 -10.08 -20.98 9.05
C MET A 67 -11.04 -20.42 8.01
N ALA A 68 -10.47 -19.76 7.00
CA ALA A 68 -11.18 -19.29 5.82
C ALA A 68 -10.45 -19.73 4.55
N THR A 69 -11.22 -20.01 3.49
CA THR A 69 -10.68 -20.28 2.15
C THR A 69 -10.63 -18.98 1.37
N VAL A 70 -9.46 -18.65 0.82
CA VAL A 70 -9.28 -17.52 -0.10
C VAL A 70 -9.90 -17.90 -1.44
N THR A 71 -10.90 -17.16 -1.89
CA THR A 71 -11.58 -17.48 -3.15
C THR A 71 -12.35 -16.32 -3.73
N THR A 72 -12.30 -16.19 -5.05
CA THR A 72 -13.22 -15.30 -5.81
C THR A 72 -14.57 -15.97 -6.12
N GLY A 73 -14.68 -17.29 -5.93
CA GLY A 73 -15.84 -18.06 -6.36
C GLY A 73 -15.99 -18.17 -7.90
N ARG A 74 -15.04 -17.68 -8.68
CA ARG A 74 -15.09 -17.62 -10.16
C ARG A 74 -14.45 -18.83 -10.86
N GLY A 75 -14.06 -19.86 -10.10
CA GLY A 75 -13.42 -21.06 -10.66
C GLY A 75 -11.98 -20.84 -11.15
N VAL A 76 -11.34 -19.74 -10.75
CA VAL A 76 -9.94 -19.47 -11.07
C VAL A 76 -9.04 -20.32 -10.19
N THR A 77 -7.95 -20.83 -10.77
CA THR A 77 -6.88 -21.53 -10.07
C THR A 77 -5.58 -20.73 -10.20
N GLY A 78 -4.74 -20.77 -9.20
CA GLY A 78 -3.46 -20.06 -9.19
C GLY A 78 -3.41 -18.91 -8.19
N GLY A 79 -2.25 -18.29 -8.04
CA GLY A 79 -2.02 -17.27 -7.02
C GLY A 79 -2.33 -17.79 -5.62
N LEU A 80 -3.16 -17.07 -4.89
CA LEU A 80 -3.64 -17.43 -3.55
C LEU A 80 -5.02 -18.10 -3.57
N GLU A 81 -5.65 -18.29 -4.71
CA GLU A 81 -6.93 -18.99 -4.83
C GLU A 81 -6.87 -20.39 -4.22
N GLY A 82 -7.88 -20.76 -3.45
CA GLY A 82 -7.97 -22.02 -2.74
C GLY A 82 -7.08 -22.13 -1.49
N ALA A 83 -6.27 -21.11 -1.17
CA ALA A 83 -5.45 -21.14 0.03
C ALA A 83 -6.33 -21.08 1.28
N SER A 84 -6.01 -21.93 2.27
CA SER A 84 -6.65 -21.90 3.59
C SER A 84 -5.82 -21.04 4.55
N VAL A 85 -6.47 -20.04 5.17
CA VAL A 85 -5.83 -19.07 6.06
C VAL A 85 -6.58 -18.99 7.40
N PRO A 86 -5.89 -18.76 8.54
CA PRO A 86 -6.54 -18.48 9.80
C PRO A 86 -7.43 -17.22 9.72
N THR A 87 -8.65 -17.26 10.24
CA THR A 87 -9.54 -16.10 10.30
C THR A 87 -8.94 -14.94 11.09
N THR A 88 -8.06 -15.21 12.04
CA THR A 88 -7.29 -14.19 12.77
C THR A 88 -6.38 -13.38 11.85
N LEU A 89 -5.75 -14.03 10.87
CA LEU A 89 -4.93 -13.32 9.88
C LEU A 89 -5.78 -12.51 8.91
N ALA A 90 -6.94 -13.03 8.53
CA ALA A 90 -7.91 -12.32 7.70
C ALA A 90 -8.45 -11.07 8.41
N ALA A 91 -8.86 -11.18 9.68
CA ALA A 91 -9.32 -10.06 10.49
C ALA A 91 -8.22 -8.98 10.66
N ILE A 92 -6.96 -9.37 10.92
CA ILE A 92 -5.83 -8.44 10.98
C ILE A 92 -5.62 -7.75 9.62
N ALA A 93 -5.67 -8.47 8.50
CA ALA A 93 -5.53 -7.89 7.17
C ALA A 93 -6.64 -6.87 6.85
N LYS A 94 -7.90 -7.16 7.23
CA LYS A 94 -9.04 -6.23 7.12
C LYS A 94 -8.82 -4.97 7.96
N ALA A 95 -8.41 -5.12 9.23
CA ALA A 95 -8.11 -3.99 10.12
C ALA A 95 -7.01 -3.09 9.55
N MET A 96 -5.91 -3.70 9.08
CA MET A 96 -4.81 -2.97 8.45
C MET A 96 -5.23 -2.27 7.16
N THR A 97 -6.15 -2.85 6.38
CA THR A 97 -6.66 -2.22 5.16
C THR A 97 -7.35 -0.89 5.47
N GLY A 98 -8.25 -0.87 6.46
CA GLY A 98 -8.90 0.35 6.92
C GLY A 98 -7.90 1.40 7.43
N ALA A 99 -6.95 0.98 8.27
CA ALA A 99 -5.94 1.88 8.83
C ALA A 99 -4.96 2.44 7.78
N TYR A 100 -4.55 1.65 6.78
CA TYR A 100 -3.45 2.01 5.88
C TYR A 100 -3.88 2.72 4.61
N LEU A 101 -5.10 2.48 4.12
CA LEU A 101 -5.66 3.18 2.97
C LEU A 101 -6.34 4.50 3.36
N SER A 102 -6.51 4.76 4.65
CA SER A 102 -7.12 5.98 5.19
C SER A 102 -6.08 6.99 5.67
N SER A 103 -6.51 8.21 5.90
CA SER A 103 -5.73 9.34 6.42
C SER A 103 -6.66 10.34 7.10
N ASP A 104 -6.16 11.48 7.55
CA ASP A 104 -6.99 12.53 8.14
C ASP A 104 -7.84 13.28 7.08
N GLY A 105 -7.60 13.03 5.79
CA GLY A 105 -8.34 13.61 4.67
C GLY A 105 -9.17 12.63 3.83
N ASN A 106 -9.08 11.33 4.09
CA ASN A 106 -9.91 10.30 3.44
C ASN A 106 -10.14 9.10 4.36
N ALA A 107 -11.35 8.57 4.36
CA ALA A 107 -11.72 7.35 5.07
C ALA A 107 -12.13 6.26 4.07
N PHE A 108 -11.29 5.22 3.98
CA PHE A 108 -11.48 4.09 3.07
C PHE A 108 -11.62 2.79 3.85
N SER A 109 -12.64 2.03 3.51
CA SER A 109 -12.93 0.70 4.06
C SER A 109 -12.37 -0.41 3.16
N THR A 110 -12.56 -1.67 3.58
CA THR A 110 -12.35 -2.82 2.70
C THR A 110 -13.35 -2.86 1.54
N ARG A 111 -14.53 -2.24 1.66
CA ARG A 111 -15.49 -2.08 0.56
C ARG A 111 -14.95 -1.09 -0.49
N THR A 112 -14.33 0.01 -0.05
CA THR A 112 -13.61 0.93 -0.94
C THR A 112 -12.43 0.22 -1.63
N ALA A 113 -11.64 -0.54 -0.86
CA ALA A 113 -10.54 -1.34 -1.41
C ALA A 113 -11.04 -2.33 -2.48
N ASN A 114 -12.18 -3.00 -2.23
CA ASN A 114 -12.81 -3.89 -3.19
C ASN A 114 -13.09 -3.20 -4.53
N GLN A 115 -13.66 -1.99 -4.50
CA GLN A 115 -13.99 -1.24 -5.70
C GLN A 115 -12.76 -0.90 -6.54
N ILE A 116 -11.66 -0.48 -5.91
CA ILE A 116 -10.50 0.09 -6.59
C ILE A 116 -9.42 -0.93 -7.02
N ILE A 117 -9.60 -2.23 -6.75
CA ILE A 117 -8.61 -3.26 -7.08
C ILE A 117 -9.11 -4.34 -8.05
N GLN A 118 -10.28 -4.19 -8.66
CA GLN A 118 -10.87 -5.20 -9.56
C GLN A 118 -10.46 -5.04 -11.02
N GLU A 119 -10.83 -6.01 -11.84
CA GLU A 119 -10.55 -5.99 -13.28
C GLU A 119 -11.27 -4.87 -14.03
N HIS A 120 -12.34 -4.34 -13.48
CA HIS A 120 -13.09 -3.19 -13.97
C HIS A 120 -13.33 -2.17 -12.86
N PHE A 121 -13.40 -0.92 -13.23
CA PHE A 121 -13.78 0.17 -12.35
C PHE A 121 -14.88 1.03 -13.01
N ASN A 122 -16.10 1.03 -12.51
CA ASN A 122 -16.56 0.27 -11.33
C ASN A 122 -16.75 -1.23 -11.64
N PRO A 123 -16.63 -2.12 -10.61
CA PRO A 123 -16.91 -3.53 -10.77
C PRO A 123 -18.30 -3.79 -11.35
N GLY A 124 -18.42 -4.82 -12.21
CA GLY A 124 -19.67 -5.14 -12.90
C GLY A 124 -19.95 -4.33 -14.17
N ILE A 125 -19.24 -3.21 -14.41
CA ILE A 125 -19.35 -2.45 -15.66
C ILE A 125 -18.39 -3.04 -16.71
N ARG A 126 -18.93 -3.38 -17.88
CA ARG A 126 -18.14 -3.91 -18.99
C ARG A 126 -17.39 -2.79 -19.72
N ASP A 127 -16.29 -3.19 -20.36
CA ASP A 127 -15.46 -2.32 -21.20
C ASP A 127 -14.96 -1.05 -20.47
N THR A 128 -14.66 -1.18 -19.17
CA THR A 128 -14.05 -0.11 -18.34
C THR A 128 -12.67 -0.53 -17.84
N PRO A 129 -11.76 0.42 -17.61
CA PRO A 129 -10.41 0.10 -17.12
C PRO A 129 -10.41 -0.64 -15.79
N SER A 130 -9.32 -1.33 -15.51
CA SER A 130 -9.08 -1.93 -14.19
C SER A 130 -9.04 -0.88 -13.09
N GLY A 131 -9.33 -1.31 -11.88
CA GLY A 131 -9.28 -0.45 -10.69
C GLY A 131 -7.95 0.31 -10.58
N PRO A 132 -7.99 1.59 -10.13
CA PRO A 132 -6.80 2.45 -10.11
C PRO A 132 -5.66 1.89 -9.25
N LEU A 133 -5.97 1.12 -8.20
CA LEU A 133 -4.99 0.46 -7.34
C LEU A 133 -4.94 -1.07 -7.51
N PHE A 134 -5.34 -1.59 -8.69
CA PHE A 134 -5.20 -3.01 -9.01
C PHE A 134 -3.74 -3.47 -8.77
N GLY A 135 -3.55 -4.41 -7.84
CA GLY A 135 -2.22 -4.88 -7.39
C GLY A 135 -1.80 -4.41 -5.99
N VAL A 136 -2.46 -3.38 -5.42
CA VAL A 136 -2.11 -2.87 -4.07
C VAL A 136 -2.36 -3.91 -2.98
N GLN A 137 -3.27 -4.85 -3.19
CA GLN A 137 -3.55 -5.96 -2.28
C GLN A 137 -2.30 -6.79 -1.95
N PHE A 138 -1.26 -6.78 -2.81
CA PHE A 138 0.01 -7.45 -2.57
C PHE A 138 1.09 -6.50 -2.01
N SER A 139 0.69 -5.57 -1.16
CA SER A 139 1.56 -4.65 -0.43
C SER A 139 1.61 -4.96 1.07
N GLN A 140 2.55 -4.36 1.80
CA GLN A 140 2.75 -4.57 3.24
C GLN A 140 2.88 -6.05 3.65
N LEU A 141 3.50 -6.84 2.80
CA LEU A 141 3.63 -8.28 2.99
C LEU A 141 4.56 -8.65 4.15
N PRO A 142 4.40 -9.82 4.78
CA PRO A 142 5.23 -10.25 5.92
C PRO A 142 6.73 -10.32 5.63
N CYS A 143 7.11 -10.35 4.36
CA CYS A 143 8.48 -10.43 3.88
C CYS A 143 9.03 -9.11 3.32
N SER A 144 8.28 -8.02 3.40
CA SER A 144 8.78 -6.70 3.01
C SER A 144 10.00 -6.29 3.82
N ASP A 145 10.94 -5.60 3.18
CA ASP A 145 12.18 -5.14 3.81
C ASP A 145 12.00 -3.88 4.65
N PHE A 146 10.85 -3.23 4.56
CA PHE A 146 10.52 -2.06 5.37
C PHE A 146 9.81 -2.44 6.68
N ASN A 147 8.95 -3.42 6.65
CA ASN A 147 8.10 -3.78 7.77
C ASN A 147 8.90 -4.23 8.99
N THR A 148 8.61 -3.62 10.13
CA THR A 148 9.15 -4.07 11.41
C THR A 148 8.53 -5.39 11.84
N ALA A 149 9.26 -6.16 12.64
CA ALA A 149 8.72 -7.36 13.25
C ALA A 149 7.64 -6.98 14.29
N ALA A 150 6.59 -7.79 14.38
CA ALA A 150 5.63 -7.66 15.48
C ALA A 150 6.32 -7.82 16.84
N ALA A 151 5.78 -7.19 17.87
CA ALA A 151 6.23 -7.39 19.25
C ALA A 151 6.20 -8.88 19.62
N THR A 152 7.23 -9.34 20.29
CA THR A 152 7.33 -10.73 20.76
C THR A 152 6.95 -10.87 22.23
N THR A 153 6.88 -9.77 22.96
CA THR A 153 6.55 -9.69 24.38
C THR A 153 5.10 -9.23 24.55
N PRO A 154 4.25 -9.94 25.30
CA PRO A 154 2.91 -9.49 25.60
C PRO A 154 2.88 -8.07 26.21
N GLY A 155 1.89 -7.29 25.83
CA GLY A 155 1.69 -5.93 26.34
C GLY A 155 2.62 -4.87 25.74
N THR A 156 3.38 -5.18 24.65
CA THR A 156 4.26 -4.21 24.00
C THR A 156 3.83 -3.93 22.56
N VAL A 157 4.06 -2.70 22.12
CA VAL A 157 3.95 -2.25 20.72
C VAL A 157 5.32 -1.89 20.18
N ASN A 158 5.47 -1.87 18.86
CA ASN A 158 6.72 -1.51 18.19
C ASN A 158 6.50 -0.36 17.21
N ALA A 159 7.57 0.33 16.86
CA ALA A 159 7.57 1.29 15.77
C ALA A 159 7.16 0.60 14.45
N GLY A 160 6.30 1.26 13.69
CA GLY A 160 5.81 0.82 12.37
C GLY A 160 6.45 1.60 11.21
N PRO A 161 5.89 1.47 9.99
CA PRO A 161 4.73 0.66 9.58
C PRO A 161 4.95 -0.85 9.70
N HIS A 162 3.90 -1.53 10.14
CA HIS A 162 3.93 -2.99 10.29
C HIS A 162 3.40 -3.71 9.05
N ARG A 163 3.76 -4.99 8.96
CA ARG A 163 3.33 -5.89 7.89
C ARG A 163 1.90 -6.37 8.06
N SER A 164 1.16 -6.48 6.98
CA SER A 164 -0.10 -7.20 6.93
C SER A 164 0.14 -8.68 6.64
N PRO A 165 -0.56 -9.62 7.32
CA PRO A 165 -0.33 -11.04 7.11
C PRO A 165 -0.68 -11.53 5.70
N LEU A 166 -1.69 -10.95 5.06
CA LEU A 166 -2.20 -11.34 3.75
C LEU A 166 -2.11 -10.22 2.71
N GLY A 167 -1.46 -9.10 3.04
CA GLY A 167 -1.58 -7.86 2.27
C GLY A 167 -2.89 -7.14 2.58
N PHE A 168 -3.46 -6.40 1.62
CA PHE A 168 -4.73 -5.69 1.81
C PHE A 168 -5.93 -6.51 1.37
N SER A 169 -7.05 -6.29 2.07
CA SER A 169 -8.29 -7.03 1.91
C SER A 169 -9.29 -6.28 1.03
N ALA A 170 -9.99 -7.03 0.18
CA ALA A 170 -11.21 -6.60 -0.51
C ALA A 170 -12.48 -7.22 0.09
N ASP A 171 -12.33 -8.07 1.08
CA ASP A 171 -13.44 -8.70 1.80
C ASP A 171 -14.02 -7.71 2.82
N SER A 172 -15.34 -7.52 2.81
CA SER A 172 -16.06 -6.56 3.67
C SER A 172 -15.78 -6.77 5.17
N GLY A 173 -15.93 -5.72 5.99
CA GLY A 173 -15.78 -5.78 7.44
C GLY A 173 -14.45 -5.24 7.98
N GLY A 174 -13.70 -4.48 7.17
CA GLY A 174 -12.56 -3.68 7.61
C GLY A 174 -12.89 -2.20 7.54
N LEU A 175 -12.80 -1.48 8.67
CA LEU A 175 -13.08 -0.05 8.77
C LEU A 175 -11.95 0.69 9.46
N PRO A 176 -11.66 1.95 9.07
CA PRO A 176 -10.76 2.82 9.82
C PRO A 176 -11.41 3.26 11.14
N ILE A 177 -10.58 3.58 12.12
CA ILE A 177 -10.97 4.07 13.44
C ILE A 177 -10.45 5.49 13.58
N TYR A 178 -11.35 6.42 13.92
CA TYR A 178 -11.01 7.83 14.15
C TYR A 178 -11.27 8.21 15.61
N LYS A 179 -10.51 9.18 16.11
CA LYS A 179 -10.70 9.77 17.43
C LYS A 179 -10.49 11.27 17.33
N ASN A 180 -11.52 12.04 17.66
CA ASN A 180 -11.53 13.52 17.51
C ASN A 180 -11.24 14.00 16.09
N GLY A 181 -11.57 13.20 15.07
CA GLY A 181 -11.35 13.53 13.66
C GLY A 181 -10.03 13.04 13.08
N ASP A 182 -9.10 12.55 13.90
CA ASP A 182 -7.82 12.00 13.47
C ASP A 182 -7.90 10.48 13.30
N LEU A 183 -7.27 9.95 12.25
CA LEU A 183 -7.13 8.51 12.04
C LEU A 183 -6.21 7.92 13.11
N VAL A 184 -6.70 6.93 13.86
CA VAL A 184 -5.93 6.30 14.95
C VAL A 184 -5.73 4.79 14.77
N GLY A 185 -6.44 4.14 13.85
CA GLY A 185 -6.29 2.71 13.63
C GLY A 185 -7.34 2.11 12.69
N GLY A 186 -7.57 0.81 12.84
CA GLY A 186 -8.61 0.08 12.11
C GLY A 186 -9.12 -1.15 12.84
N ILE A 187 -10.35 -1.54 12.51
CA ILE A 187 -11.01 -2.77 12.95
C ILE A 187 -11.15 -3.72 11.76
N GLY A 188 -11.07 -5.03 11.99
CA GLY A 188 -11.39 -6.07 11.02
C GLY A 188 -12.16 -7.21 11.64
N VAL A 189 -13.19 -7.66 10.93
CA VAL A 189 -14.15 -8.69 11.40
C VAL A 189 -14.23 -9.84 10.42
N MET A 190 -14.34 -11.07 10.93
CA MET A 190 -14.55 -12.30 10.18
C MET A 190 -15.60 -13.19 10.87
N THR A 191 -16.74 -13.37 10.22
CA THR A 191 -17.79 -14.33 10.63
C THR A 191 -17.87 -15.53 9.70
N LYS A 192 -17.23 -15.46 8.55
CA LYS A 192 -17.31 -16.43 7.42
C LYS A 192 -16.11 -17.36 7.39
N ASN A 193 -16.27 -18.50 6.72
CA ASN A 193 -15.20 -19.43 6.36
C ASN A 193 -14.63 -19.19 4.95
N THR A 194 -14.96 -18.05 4.35
CA THR A 194 -14.42 -17.58 3.07
C THR A 194 -13.79 -16.20 3.25
N TYR A 195 -12.67 -15.98 2.56
CA TYR A 195 -12.00 -14.69 2.42
C TYR A 195 -12.07 -14.34 0.94
N SER A 196 -12.94 -13.39 0.59
CA SER A 196 -13.38 -13.19 -0.78
C SER A 196 -13.37 -11.71 -1.20
N TYR A 197 -14.21 -11.35 -2.11
CA TYR A 197 -14.49 -10.00 -2.57
C TYR A 197 -15.91 -9.93 -3.14
N ASP A 198 -16.42 -8.74 -3.33
CA ASP A 198 -17.69 -8.49 -3.99
C ASP A 198 -17.42 -8.12 -5.46
N PRO A 199 -17.89 -8.91 -6.45
CA PRO A 199 -17.69 -8.64 -7.87
C PRO A 199 -18.64 -7.58 -8.44
N ASP A 200 -19.70 -7.19 -7.72
CA ASP A 200 -20.75 -6.29 -8.18
C ASP A 200 -21.11 -5.25 -7.12
N ILE A 201 -20.73 -3.99 -7.36
CA ILE A 201 -21.06 -2.89 -6.45
C ILE A 201 -22.47 -2.32 -6.64
N PHE A 202 -23.25 -2.77 -7.62
CA PHE A 202 -24.60 -2.26 -7.86
C PHE A 202 -25.65 -2.86 -6.93
N ASN A 203 -25.38 -4.05 -6.40
CA ASN A 203 -26.19 -4.60 -5.33
C ASN A 203 -25.72 -4.08 -3.96
N ILE A 204 -26.64 -3.93 -3.04
CA ILE A 204 -26.35 -3.60 -1.64
C ILE A 204 -26.40 -4.90 -0.85
N GLU A 205 -25.27 -5.29 -0.30
CA GLU A 205 -25.12 -6.50 0.50
C GLU A 205 -24.94 -6.17 1.98
N ILE A 206 -25.96 -6.49 2.78
CA ILE A 206 -25.87 -6.33 4.24
C ILE A 206 -25.06 -7.49 4.84
N ASP A 207 -23.76 -7.32 4.82
CA ASP A 207 -22.77 -8.30 5.27
C ASP A 207 -22.59 -8.25 6.79
N ASN A 208 -22.59 -9.39 7.47
CA ASN A 208 -22.41 -9.45 8.92
C ASN A 208 -21.06 -8.88 9.37
N ASP A 209 -19.97 -9.12 8.62
CA ASP A 209 -18.65 -8.62 8.98
C ASP A 209 -18.63 -7.08 8.99
N GLU A 210 -19.28 -6.47 7.98
CA GLU A 210 -19.38 -5.02 7.84
C GLU A 210 -20.27 -4.40 8.94
N VAL A 211 -21.45 -4.98 9.21
CA VAL A 211 -22.35 -4.47 10.23
C VAL A 211 -21.74 -4.57 11.63
N ILE A 212 -21.06 -5.67 11.94
CA ILE A 212 -20.37 -5.85 13.21
C ILE A 212 -19.21 -4.85 13.34
N ALA A 213 -18.49 -4.57 12.26
CA ALA A 213 -17.43 -3.55 12.25
C ALA A 213 -18.01 -2.14 12.47
N ILE A 214 -19.16 -1.81 11.86
CA ILE A 214 -19.89 -0.54 12.08
C ILE A 214 -20.29 -0.39 13.55
N ALA A 215 -20.86 -1.43 14.16
CA ALA A 215 -21.16 -1.41 15.60
C ALA A 215 -19.88 -1.13 16.42
N GLY A 216 -18.78 -1.79 16.07
CA GLY A 216 -17.49 -1.63 16.74
C GLY A 216 -16.96 -0.20 16.72
N VAL A 217 -17.05 0.48 15.58
CA VAL A 217 -16.54 1.86 15.43
C VAL A 217 -17.52 2.94 15.88
N THR A 218 -18.67 2.59 16.42
CA THR A 218 -19.62 3.60 16.92
C THR A 218 -18.98 4.45 18.01
N GLY A 219 -18.96 5.79 17.79
CA GLY A 219 -18.22 6.77 18.60
C GLY A 219 -16.76 6.97 18.17
N TYR A 220 -16.32 6.26 17.15
CA TYR A 220 -14.98 6.32 16.53
C TYR A 220 -15.07 6.40 14.99
N GLU A 221 -16.19 6.91 14.48
CA GLU A 221 -16.43 7.05 13.05
C GLU A 221 -15.54 8.15 12.43
N PRO A 222 -15.24 8.07 11.13
CA PRO A 222 -14.61 9.18 10.42
C PRO A 222 -15.53 10.40 10.40
N PRO A 223 -14.97 11.62 10.26
CA PRO A 223 -15.76 12.76 9.84
C PRO A 223 -16.46 12.48 8.51
N GLN A 224 -17.77 12.68 8.45
CA GLN A 224 -18.57 12.35 7.27
C GLN A 224 -18.02 12.96 5.97
N ALA A 225 -17.44 14.16 6.04
CA ALA A 225 -16.91 14.86 4.87
C ALA A 225 -15.78 14.10 4.15
N ILE A 226 -15.04 13.24 4.86
CA ILE A 226 -13.90 12.49 4.31
C ILE A 226 -14.23 11.02 3.99
N GLU A 227 -15.47 10.59 4.22
CA GLU A 227 -15.90 9.23 3.82
C GLU A 227 -15.83 9.06 2.31
N ALA A 228 -15.52 7.86 1.86
CA ALA A 228 -15.37 7.52 0.44
C ALA A 228 -16.54 7.96 -0.44
N TYR A 229 -17.76 8.07 0.11
CA TYR A 229 -18.94 8.58 -0.62
C TYR A 229 -18.77 10.02 -1.14
N ASN A 230 -17.90 10.82 -0.54
CA ASN A 230 -17.63 12.20 -0.93
C ASN A 230 -16.41 12.32 -1.86
N ILE A 231 -15.79 11.19 -2.21
CA ILE A 231 -14.57 11.13 -3.02
C ILE A 231 -14.91 10.46 -4.35
N ALA A 232 -14.63 11.17 -5.45
CA ALA A 232 -14.81 10.65 -6.80
C ALA A 232 -13.46 10.40 -7.47
N VAL A 233 -13.33 9.26 -8.13
CA VAL A 233 -12.16 8.88 -8.93
C VAL A 233 -12.61 8.63 -10.37
N ASN A 234 -12.01 9.30 -11.33
CA ASN A 234 -12.38 9.22 -12.75
C ASN A 234 -13.86 9.48 -13.04
N GLY A 235 -14.54 10.26 -12.18
CA GLY A 235 -15.98 10.57 -12.30
C GLY A 235 -16.91 9.63 -11.56
N ASP A 236 -16.40 8.56 -10.99
CA ASP A 236 -17.17 7.61 -10.18
C ASP A 236 -16.96 7.85 -8.69
N THR A 237 -18.04 7.91 -7.91
CA THR A 237 -18.01 8.03 -6.46
C THR A 237 -17.56 6.73 -5.83
N LEU A 238 -16.65 6.82 -4.87
CA LEU A 238 -16.18 5.64 -4.16
C LEU A 238 -17.22 5.18 -3.12
N ARG A 239 -17.16 3.90 -2.77
CA ARG A 239 -18.07 3.26 -1.83
C ARG A 239 -17.39 3.07 -0.48
N TYR A 240 -18.06 3.49 0.60
CA TYR A 240 -17.53 3.31 1.96
C TYR A 240 -18.03 2.02 2.59
N THR A 241 -19.36 1.89 2.78
CA THR A 241 -20.03 0.68 3.31
C THR A 241 -21.35 0.44 2.58
N ASP A 242 -21.86 -0.78 2.60
CA ASP A 242 -23.22 -1.10 2.16
C ASP A 242 -24.21 -1.00 3.31
N ALA A 243 -23.76 -1.43 4.48
CA ALA A 243 -24.53 -1.33 5.70
C ALA A 243 -24.38 0.06 6.35
N THR A 244 -25.35 0.37 7.20
CA THR A 244 -25.37 1.58 8.04
C THR A 244 -25.76 1.22 9.47
N ALA A 245 -25.74 2.19 10.38
CA ALA A 245 -26.22 1.99 11.75
C ALA A 245 -27.70 1.52 11.83
N ALA A 246 -28.51 1.77 10.78
CA ALA A 246 -29.88 1.27 10.71
C ALA A 246 -29.98 -0.27 10.53
N ASN A 247 -28.89 -0.92 10.17
CA ASN A 247 -28.82 -2.37 9.98
C ASN A 247 -28.40 -3.12 11.26
N LEU A 248 -28.12 -2.42 12.37
CA LEU A 248 -27.76 -3.04 13.65
C LEU A 248 -28.93 -3.86 14.20
N ALA A 249 -28.61 -5.05 14.72
CA ALA A 249 -29.60 -5.95 15.32
C ALA A 249 -29.98 -5.54 16.76
N ALA A 250 -29.10 -4.80 17.44
CA ALA A 250 -29.32 -4.30 18.79
C ALA A 250 -28.79 -2.87 18.95
N PRO A 251 -29.25 -2.11 19.98
CA PRO A 251 -28.61 -0.86 20.37
C PRO A 251 -27.13 -1.11 20.71
N VAL A 252 -26.26 -0.21 20.30
CA VAL A 252 -24.81 -0.35 20.54
C VAL A 252 -24.53 -0.32 22.06
N ALA A 253 -23.81 -1.32 22.54
CA ALA A 253 -23.41 -1.44 23.94
C ALA A 253 -22.03 -2.10 24.05
N ALA A 254 -21.17 -1.57 24.91
CA ALA A 254 -19.87 -2.14 25.25
C ALA A 254 -19.98 -2.98 26.52
N GLU A 255 -20.68 -4.11 26.43
CA GLU A 255 -21.00 -4.97 27.58
C GLU A 255 -20.32 -6.33 27.46
N GLY A 256 -20.09 -6.98 28.64
CA GLY A 256 -19.49 -8.30 28.72
C GLY A 256 -17.99 -8.28 28.91
N SER A 257 -17.34 -9.34 28.47
CA SER A 257 -15.88 -9.52 28.53
C SER A 257 -15.40 -10.43 27.42
N PHE A 258 -14.13 -10.32 27.05
CA PHE A 258 -13.48 -11.25 26.13
C PHE A 258 -12.08 -11.59 26.63
N THR A 259 -11.53 -12.68 26.09
CA THR A 259 -10.13 -13.05 26.32
C THR A 259 -9.38 -12.87 25.01
N PRO A 260 -8.32 -12.06 24.97
CA PRO A 260 -7.53 -11.89 23.76
C PRO A 260 -6.77 -13.18 23.43
N ILE A 261 -6.71 -13.51 22.14
CA ILE A 261 -5.97 -14.68 21.68
C ILE A 261 -4.64 -14.26 21.04
N ARG A 262 -3.58 -15.00 21.36
CA ARG A 262 -2.29 -14.79 20.73
C ARG A 262 -2.31 -15.22 19.25
N VAL A 263 -1.74 -14.37 18.37
CA VAL A 263 -1.51 -14.70 16.96
C VAL A 263 -0.01 -14.67 16.71
N PRO A 264 0.64 -15.82 16.54
CA PRO A 264 2.09 -15.90 16.36
C PRO A 264 2.59 -14.96 15.27
N ASN A 265 3.67 -14.24 15.54
CA ASN A 265 4.30 -13.26 14.64
C ASN A 265 3.54 -11.96 14.38
N PHE A 266 2.28 -11.80 14.87
CA PHE A 266 1.48 -10.59 14.66
C PHE A 266 0.99 -9.98 15.98
N PHE A 267 0.57 -10.80 16.94
CA PHE A 267 0.11 -10.35 18.25
C PHE A 267 0.60 -11.29 19.34
N ALA A 268 1.48 -10.79 20.20
CA ALA A 268 2.04 -11.60 21.31
C ALA A 268 1.06 -11.82 22.47
N GLY A 269 -0.05 -11.08 22.50
CA GLY A 269 -1.02 -11.03 23.59
C GLY A 269 -0.89 -9.74 24.40
N ALA A 270 -1.94 -9.40 25.14
CA ALA A 270 -1.91 -8.34 26.14
C ALA A 270 -1.11 -8.80 27.39
N ALA A 271 -0.71 -7.86 28.22
CA ALA A 271 -0.10 -8.17 29.52
C ALA A 271 -1.08 -8.92 30.43
N PRO A 272 -0.61 -9.69 31.41
CA PRO A 272 -1.50 -10.38 32.35
C PRO A 272 -2.47 -9.41 33.04
N GLY A 273 -3.76 -9.72 32.98
CA GLY A 273 -4.84 -8.88 33.55
C GLY A 273 -5.37 -7.81 32.58
N HIS A 274 -4.81 -7.71 31.38
CA HIS A 274 -5.26 -6.79 30.33
C HIS A 274 -5.88 -7.56 29.15
N THR A 275 -6.72 -6.89 28.38
CA THR A 275 -7.40 -7.46 27.20
C THR A 275 -6.92 -6.83 25.90
N ALA A 276 -6.22 -5.71 25.96
CA ALA A 276 -5.66 -5.01 24.82
C ALA A 276 -4.35 -4.29 25.18
N ILE A 277 -3.78 -3.60 24.22
CA ILE A 277 -2.56 -2.80 24.33
C ILE A 277 -2.90 -1.38 23.87
N ASP A 278 -2.30 -0.36 24.49
CA ASP A 278 -2.36 1.02 23.99
C ASP A 278 -1.63 1.11 22.64
N GLY A 279 -2.22 1.81 21.68
CA GLY A 279 -1.58 2.15 20.42
C GLY A 279 -0.56 3.27 20.56
N LEU A 280 0.20 3.52 19.49
CA LEU A 280 1.18 4.60 19.43
C LEU A 280 0.58 5.88 18.83
N SER A 281 0.99 7.04 19.35
CA SER A 281 0.65 8.34 18.76
C SER A 281 1.38 8.50 17.42
N TYR A 282 0.62 8.64 16.35
CA TYR A 282 1.16 8.76 14.99
C TYR A 282 1.94 10.06 14.83
N GLY A 283 3.12 9.97 14.19
CA GLY A 283 3.91 11.13 13.83
C GLY A 283 4.39 11.98 15.02
N SER A 284 4.50 11.41 16.22
CA SER A 284 5.01 12.12 17.40
C SER A 284 6.47 12.52 17.23
N PRO A 285 6.91 13.68 17.80
CA PRO A 285 8.28 14.18 17.66
C PRO A 285 9.37 13.26 18.19
N ASP A 286 9.04 12.37 19.13
CA ASP A 286 9.95 11.35 19.67
C ASP A 286 10.18 10.16 18.71
N GLY A 287 9.38 10.08 17.64
CA GLY A 287 9.46 9.02 16.65
C GLY A 287 9.03 7.63 17.13
N ALA A 288 8.36 7.55 18.27
CA ALA A 288 7.96 6.27 18.89
C ALA A 288 7.07 5.43 17.98
N SER A 289 6.21 6.07 17.17
CA SER A 289 5.35 5.38 16.19
C SER A 289 6.11 4.84 14.96
N GLY A 290 7.38 5.15 14.78
CA GLY A 290 8.14 4.88 13.56
C GLY A 290 8.03 5.98 12.50
N ILE A 291 7.35 7.09 12.82
CA ILE A 291 7.19 8.26 11.97
C ILE A 291 7.34 9.51 12.84
N ALA A 292 8.14 10.48 12.38
CA ALA A 292 8.35 11.75 13.06
C ALA A 292 8.53 12.91 12.06
N PRO A 293 8.27 14.17 12.46
CA PRO A 293 8.63 15.32 11.65
C PRO A 293 10.12 15.37 11.37
N ASP A 294 10.48 15.70 10.14
CA ASP A 294 11.87 15.94 9.77
C ASP A 294 12.47 17.08 10.63
N GLY A 295 13.58 16.77 11.28
CA GLY A 295 14.24 17.66 12.22
C GLY A 295 13.86 17.46 13.70
N ALA A 296 12.84 16.65 14.00
CA ALA A 296 12.48 16.38 15.39
C ALA A 296 13.56 15.56 16.16
N LEU A 297 14.24 14.67 15.44
CA LEU A 297 15.28 13.77 15.99
C LEU A 297 16.72 14.16 15.60
N GLY A 298 16.94 15.40 15.19
CA GLY A 298 18.24 15.88 14.75
C GLY A 298 18.16 16.98 13.71
N PRO A 299 19.20 17.23 12.94
CA PRO A 299 19.17 18.21 11.86
C PRO A 299 18.14 17.83 10.81
N ARG A 300 17.46 18.84 10.23
CA ARG A 300 16.54 18.65 9.11
C ARG A 300 17.24 18.03 7.90
N LEU A 301 16.71 16.91 7.40
CA LEU A 301 17.24 16.23 6.22
C LEU A 301 16.76 16.89 4.91
N TYR A 302 15.57 17.50 4.93
CA TYR A 302 14.91 18.11 3.76
C TYR A 302 14.61 19.60 3.98
N PRO A 303 15.64 20.46 4.22
CA PRO A 303 15.42 21.86 4.61
C PRO A 303 14.86 22.73 3.48
N GLY A 304 14.97 22.30 2.22
CA GLY A 304 14.44 23.01 1.04
C GLY A 304 12.98 22.74 0.74
N THR A 305 12.25 21.99 1.57
CA THR A 305 10.82 21.73 1.37
C THR A 305 9.98 22.96 1.78
N SER A 306 8.87 23.18 1.04
CA SER A 306 7.92 24.26 1.33
C SER A 306 7.16 24.07 2.64
N GLN A 307 7.06 22.83 3.11
CA GLN A 307 6.47 22.43 4.38
C GLN A 307 7.37 21.40 5.10
N THR A 308 7.04 21.04 6.34
CA THR A 308 7.76 19.98 7.04
C THR A 308 7.34 18.63 6.47
N ALA A 309 8.31 17.85 6.01
CA ALA A 309 8.13 16.44 5.70
C ALA A 309 8.17 15.59 6.97
N ASP A 310 7.76 14.33 6.87
CA ASP A 310 7.99 13.32 7.90
C ASP A 310 9.04 12.30 7.43
N VAL A 311 9.76 11.73 8.38
CA VAL A 311 10.77 10.70 8.19
C VAL A 311 10.39 9.43 8.93
N PHE A 312 10.91 8.29 8.49
CA PHE A 312 10.74 7.02 9.18
C PHE A 312 11.79 6.84 10.27
N THR A 313 11.39 6.20 11.38
CA THR A 313 12.25 6.01 12.55
C THR A 313 12.26 4.56 13.03
N ASP A 314 13.24 4.20 13.85
CA ASP A 314 13.31 2.92 14.55
C ASP A 314 12.52 2.89 15.88
N GLY A 315 11.83 3.96 16.23
CA GLY A 315 11.11 4.15 17.49
C GLY A 315 12.04 4.37 18.70
N ARG A 316 13.34 4.55 18.47
CA ARG A 316 14.38 4.72 19.53
C ARG A 316 15.19 5.99 19.34
N GLY A 317 14.70 6.91 18.52
CA GLY A 317 15.34 8.19 18.26
C GLY A 317 16.30 8.20 17.06
N HIS A 318 16.30 7.17 16.20
CA HIS A 318 17.12 7.15 14.99
C HIS A 318 16.24 7.22 13.75
N VAL A 319 16.62 8.09 12.82
CA VAL A 319 15.97 8.20 11.51
C VAL A 319 16.47 7.06 10.62
N LEU A 320 15.53 6.36 9.98
CA LEU A 320 15.79 5.33 8.97
C LEU A 320 15.89 5.97 7.58
N ASP A 321 16.56 5.24 6.64
CA ASP A 321 16.61 5.62 5.22
C ASP A 321 17.03 7.07 4.96
N GLN A 322 18.02 7.54 5.73
CA GLN A 322 18.66 8.85 5.51
C GLN A 322 19.39 8.86 4.16
N PRO A 323 19.52 10.04 3.51
CA PRO A 323 20.20 10.16 2.24
C PRO A 323 21.59 9.49 2.24
N SER A 324 21.78 8.54 1.35
CA SER A 324 22.98 7.73 1.19
C SER A 324 23.38 7.58 -0.27
N ALA A 325 24.63 7.23 -0.54
CA ALA A 325 25.10 6.96 -1.87
C ALA A 325 24.69 5.54 -2.31
N GLY A 326 24.34 5.42 -3.59
CA GLY A 326 24.02 4.15 -4.23
C GLY A 326 25.25 3.40 -4.74
N LEU A 327 24.98 2.29 -5.44
CA LEU A 327 25.99 1.54 -6.15
C LEU A 327 26.27 2.16 -7.52
N ALA A 328 27.54 2.22 -7.89
CA ALA A 328 27.93 2.66 -9.21
C ALA A 328 27.57 1.58 -10.25
N PRO A 329 27.04 1.96 -11.43
CA PRO A 329 27.04 1.10 -12.59
C PRO A 329 28.47 0.74 -13.01
N ALA A 330 28.61 -0.29 -13.87
CA ALA A 330 29.93 -0.83 -14.24
C ALA A 330 30.90 0.23 -14.80
N ASP A 331 30.37 1.16 -15.59
CA ASP A 331 31.13 2.19 -16.31
C ASP A 331 30.74 3.63 -15.91
N GLY A 332 30.01 3.81 -14.79
CA GLY A 332 29.40 5.09 -14.44
C GLY A 332 29.53 5.51 -12.97
N THR A 333 28.87 6.60 -12.66
CA THR A 333 28.86 7.21 -11.30
C THR A 333 27.54 6.93 -10.60
N ALA A 334 27.60 6.41 -9.39
CA ALA A 334 26.44 6.20 -8.53
C ALA A 334 25.64 7.49 -8.24
N ILE A 335 24.39 7.34 -7.85
CA ILE A 335 23.65 8.43 -7.19
C ILE A 335 24.35 8.73 -5.87
N THR A 336 24.72 9.98 -5.66
CA THR A 336 25.33 10.43 -4.39
C THR A 336 24.26 10.68 -3.32
N ALA A 337 24.67 10.73 -2.06
CA ALA A 337 23.77 11.09 -0.96
C ALA A 337 23.13 12.48 -1.15
N ALA A 338 23.90 13.45 -1.66
CA ALA A 338 23.40 14.79 -1.94
C ALA A 338 22.38 14.81 -3.09
N GLU A 339 22.58 14.01 -4.13
CA GLU A 339 21.59 13.85 -5.22
C GLU A 339 20.33 13.16 -4.71
N ALA A 340 20.43 12.10 -3.89
CA ALA A 340 19.27 11.43 -3.30
C ALA A 340 18.45 12.40 -2.42
N GLN A 341 19.12 13.21 -1.61
CA GLN A 341 18.48 14.26 -0.81
C GLN A 341 17.77 15.29 -1.69
N THR A 342 18.42 15.78 -2.73
CA THR A 342 17.84 16.78 -3.65
C THR A 342 16.65 16.21 -4.40
N LEU A 343 16.68 14.94 -4.84
CA LEU A 343 15.56 14.26 -5.48
C LEU A 343 14.35 14.21 -4.54
N LEU A 344 14.53 13.81 -3.28
CA LEU A 344 13.42 13.78 -2.33
C LEU A 344 12.87 15.18 -2.06
N THR A 345 13.73 16.18 -1.82
CA THR A 345 13.29 17.56 -1.64
C THR A 345 12.48 18.07 -2.82
N SER A 346 12.96 17.81 -4.05
CA SER A 346 12.26 18.19 -5.28
C SER A 346 10.89 17.52 -5.40
N ALA A 347 10.83 16.19 -5.23
CA ALA A 347 9.58 15.45 -5.32
C ALA A 347 8.56 15.87 -4.23
N LEU A 348 9.01 16.09 -2.98
CA LEU A 348 8.16 16.61 -1.91
C LEU A 348 7.63 18.01 -2.23
N ASN A 349 8.44 18.90 -2.81
CA ASN A 349 7.99 20.23 -3.22
C ASN A 349 6.94 20.17 -4.34
N VAL A 350 7.07 19.23 -5.29
CA VAL A 350 6.01 18.98 -6.28
C VAL A 350 4.72 18.53 -5.57
N ALA A 351 4.82 17.59 -4.63
CA ALA A 351 3.66 17.10 -3.87
C ALA A 351 2.98 18.22 -3.07
N PHE A 352 3.73 19.05 -2.33
CA PHE A 352 3.19 20.19 -1.56
C PHE A 352 2.54 21.27 -2.44
N SER A 353 2.82 21.29 -3.73
CA SER A 353 2.23 22.23 -4.70
C SER A 353 1.07 21.62 -5.49
N ALA A 354 0.97 20.29 -5.52
CA ALA A 354 0.00 19.57 -6.33
C ALA A 354 -1.35 19.41 -5.58
N ARG A 355 -2.44 19.38 -6.33
CA ARG A 355 -3.79 19.12 -5.82
C ARG A 355 -4.00 17.64 -5.59
N ALA A 356 -4.47 17.26 -4.41
CA ALA A 356 -4.87 15.88 -4.10
C ALA A 356 -6.09 15.46 -4.94
N ALA A 357 -6.17 14.16 -5.26
CA ALA A 357 -7.28 13.61 -6.03
C ALA A 357 -8.35 12.94 -5.16
N ILE A 358 -7.94 12.36 -4.03
CA ILE A 358 -8.80 11.49 -3.20
C ILE A 358 -8.91 11.99 -1.76
N ARG A 359 -8.86 13.30 -1.56
CA ARG A 359 -8.82 13.92 -0.23
C ARG A 359 -9.79 15.07 -0.13
N GLU A 360 -10.41 15.20 1.02
CA GLU A 360 -11.15 16.39 1.41
C GLU A 360 -10.40 17.19 2.50
N PRO A 361 -10.49 18.51 2.52
CA PRO A 361 -11.16 19.36 1.50
C PRO A 361 -10.41 19.35 0.16
N LEU A 362 -11.14 19.63 -0.94
CA LEU A 362 -10.65 19.57 -2.34
C LEU A 362 -9.37 20.40 -2.62
N ASP A 363 -9.10 21.45 -1.83
CA ASP A 363 -7.91 22.28 -1.98
C ASP A 363 -6.71 21.78 -1.14
N SER A 364 -6.75 20.53 -0.69
CA SER A 364 -5.63 19.87 -0.03
C SER A 364 -4.50 19.57 -1.02
N PHE A 365 -3.26 19.66 -0.56
CA PHE A 365 -2.12 19.20 -1.35
C PHE A 365 -1.94 17.68 -1.26
N VAL A 366 -1.25 17.14 -2.26
CA VAL A 366 -0.98 15.70 -2.38
C VAL A 366 -0.18 15.17 -1.20
N GLN A 367 -0.67 14.08 -0.61
CA GLN A 367 -0.02 13.38 0.49
C GLN A 367 0.60 12.07 -0.02
N VAL A 368 1.92 11.98 0.01
CA VAL A 368 2.67 10.86 -0.58
C VAL A 368 3.88 10.46 0.23
N THR A 369 4.32 9.22 0.05
CA THR A 369 5.67 8.75 0.40
C THR A 369 6.52 8.70 -0.86
N VAL A 370 7.75 9.18 -0.77
CA VAL A 370 8.74 9.23 -1.85
C VAL A 370 9.94 8.38 -1.50
N THR A 371 10.42 7.56 -2.43
CA THR A 371 11.58 6.68 -2.25
C THR A 371 12.54 6.79 -3.44
N VAL A 372 13.83 6.90 -3.17
CA VAL A 372 14.91 6.76 -4.16
C VAL A 372 15.62 5.44 -3.94
N VAL A 373 15.84 4.68 -5.01
CA VAL A 373 16.62 3.43 -4.97
C VAL A 373 17.77 3.46 -5.99
N ASP A 374 18.82 2.68 -5.72
CA ASP A 374 19.91 2.43 -6.67
C ASP A 374 19.57 1.30 -7.67
N LEU A 375 20.54 0.91 -8.51
CA LEU A 375 20.40 -0.15 -9.51
C LEU A 375 20.02 -1.52 -8.94
N ASP A 376 20.41 -1.81 -7.71
CA ASP A 376 20.12 -3.07 -7.05
C ASP A 376 18.84 -2.99 -6.19
N GLY A 377 18.14 -1.85 -6.22
CA GLY A 377 16.92 -1.63 -5.46
C GLY A 377 17.16 -1.36 -3.97
N ASN A 378 18.40 -1.01 -3.57
CA ASN A 378 18.67 -0.55 -2.21
C ASN A 378 18.08 0.84 -2.03
N VAL A 379 17.41 1.07 -0.91
CA VAL A 379 16.83 2.38 -0.58
C VAL A 379 17.94 3.35 -0.22
N LEU A 380 18.03 4.44 -0.98
CA LEU A 380 19.01 5.50 -0.76
C LEU A 380 18.45 6.61 0.12
N ALA A 381 17.16 6.88 0.01
CA ALA A 381 16.47 7.84 0.85
C ALA A 381 14.96 7.60 0.77
N GLN A 382 14.23 7.87 1.87
CA GLN A 382 12.78 7.82 1.91
C GLN A 382 12.25 8.90 2.86
N ALA A 383 11.22 9.62 2.40
CA ALA A 383 10.51 10.61 3.21
C ALA A 383 9.05 10.70 2.76
N ARG A 384 8.22 11.43 3.51
CA ARG A 384 6.80 11.53 3.24
C ARG A 384 6.22 12.88 3.63
N THR A 385 5.10 13.25 3.06
CA THR A 385 4.27 14.33 3.58
C THR A 385 3.55 13.86 4.86
N PRO A 386 3.16 14.76 5.77
CA PRO A 386 2.75 14.40 7.13
C PRO A 386 1.58 13.42 7.22
N ASP A 387 0.58 13.57 6.35
CA ASP A 387 -0.65 12.77 6.37
C ASP A 387 -0.71 11.75 5.22
N ALA A 388 0.42 11.41 4.61
CA ALA A 388 0.46 10.38 3.57
C ALA A 388 -0.10 9.04 4.09
N PRO A 389 -0.96 8.33 3.33
CA PRO A 389 -1.42 7.00 3.72
C PRO A 389 -0.25 6.07 4.03
N VAL A 390 -0.38 5.26 5.08
CA VAL A 390 0.75 4.44 5.57
C VAL A 390 1.19 3.38 4.56
N PHE A 391 0.29 2.90 3.71
CA PHE A 391 0.64 1.93 2.66
C PHE A 391 1.73 2.45 1.71
N GLY A 392 1.81 3.76 1.51
CA GLY A 392 2.82 4.40 0.65
C GLY A 392 4.26 4.07 1.05
N ALA A 393 4.50 3.74 2.31
CA ALA A 393 5.82 3.39 2.82
C ALA A 393 6.45 2.21 2.09
N ASP A 394 5.70 1.14 1.89
CA ASP A 394 6.15 -0.07 1.19
C ASP A 394 5.97 0.06 -0.33
N VAL A 395 4.84 0.62 -0.77
CA VAL A 395 4.49 0.72 -2.18
C VAL A 395 5.43 1.66 -2.95
N SER A 396 5.88 2.77 -2.37
CA SER A 396 6.85 3.66 -3.04
C SER A 396 8.18 2.94 -3.33
N ARG A 397 8.62 2.04 -2.43
CA ARG A 397 9.78 1.16 -2.67
C ARG A 397 9.54 0.17 -3.79
N GLN A 398 8.37 -0.50 -3.78
CA GLN A 398 7.99 -1.44 -4.85
C GLN A 398 7.98 -0.75 -6.21
N LYS A 399 7.40 0.46 -6.28
CA LYS A 399 7.32 1.26 -7.50
C LYS A 399 8.70 1.64 -8.02
N ALA A 400 9.57 2.20 -7.17
CA ALA A 400 10.93 2.55 -7.56
C ALA A 400 11.72 1.34 -8.09
N ARG A 401 11.65 0.20 -7.37
CA ARG A 401 12.30 -1.05 -7.77
C ARG A 401 11.77 -1.61 -9.08
N THR A 402 10.47 -1.54 -9.30
CA THR A 402 9.83 -2.01 -10.54
C THR A 402 10.37 -1.23 -11.74
N ALA A 403 10.43 0.10 -11.66
CA ALA A 403 10.96 0.94 -12.74
C ALA A 403 12.43 0.62 -13.06
N VAL A 404 13.27 0.50 -12.04
CA VAL A 404 14.70 0.14 -12.23
C VAL A 404 14.83 -1.23 -12.86
N PHE A 405 14.14 -2.22 -12.31
CA PHE A 405 14.28 -3.62 -12.72
C PHE A 405 13.94 -3.80 -14.20
N PHE A 406 12.78 -3.31 -14.65
CA PHE A 406 12.35 -3.52 -16.03
C PHE A 406 13.03 -2.59 -17.05
N SER A 407 13.71 -1.54 -16.60
CA SER A 407 14.52 -0.67 -17.47
C SER A 407 15.95 -1.21 -17.71
N ARG A 408 16.31 -2.33 -17.09
CA ARG A 408 17.60 -2.99 -17.30
C ARG A 408 17.59 -3.85 -18.54
N PRO A 409 18.70 -3.91 -19.30
CA PRO A 409 18.80 -4.78 -20.47
C PRO A 409 18.86 -6.28 -20.14
N ASP A 410 19.00 -6.65 -18.87
CA ASP A 410 19.05 -8.04 -18.42
C ASP A 410 17.78 -8.50 -17.66
N ALA A 411 16.71 -7.67 -17.61
CA ALA A 411 15.50 -7.99 -16.90
C ALA A 411 14.81 -9.27 -17.41
N ALA A 412 14.71 -9.44 -18.72
CA ALA A 412 14.17 -10.65 -19.34
C ALA A 412 14.93 -11.89 -18.93
N ALA A 413 16.27 -11.85 -18.99
CA ALA A 413 17.13 -12.98 -18.61
C ALA A 413 16.97 -13.33 -17.12
N ARG A 414 16.88 -12.32 -16.22
CA ARG A 414 16.69 -12.52 -14.78
C ARG A 414 15.36 -13.18 -14.44
N ILE A 415 14.27 -12.76 -15.07
CA ILE A 415 12.95 -13.38 -14.86
C ILE A 415 12.95 -14.79 -15.42
N SER A 416 13.46 -15.00 -16.63
CA SER A 416 13.51 -16.33 -17.27
C SER A 416 14.37 -17.33 -16.51
N ALA A 417 15.36 -16.88 -15.74
CA ALA A 417 16.20 -17.73 -14.90
C ALA A 417 15.51 -18.22 -13.61
N ILE A 418 14.33 -17.73 -13.28
CA ILE A 418 13.59 -18.19 -12.10
C ILE A 418 13.08 -19.61 -12.34
N THR A 419 13.58 -20.57 -11.54
CA THR A 419 13.25 -21.99 -11.66
C THR A 419 12.03 -22.42 -10.86
N ALA A 420 11.48 -21.54 -10.00
CA ALA A 420 10.24 -21.80 -9.30
C ALA A 420 9.08 -21.90 -10.30
N GLN A 421 8.12 -22.79 -10.01
CA GLN A 421 6.92 -22.89 -10.84
C GLN A 421 6.04 -21.63 -10.67
N ALA A 422 5.56 -21.08 -11.76
CA ALA A 422 4.54 -20.05 -11.75
C ALA A 422 3.19 -20.61 -11.27
N SER A 423 2.21 -19.76 -10.97
CA SER A 423 0.93 -20.15 -10.36
C SER A 423 0.05 -21.05 -11.23
N THR A 424 0.28 -21.08 -12.52
CA THR A 424 -0.44 -21.99 -13.44
C THR A 424 0.26 -23.34 -13.49
N ASP A 425 -0.48 -24.43 -13.51
CA ASP A 425 0.06 -25.80 -13.48
C ASP A 425 1.01 -26.12 -14.66
N THR A 426 1.03 -25.29 -15.68
CA THR A 426 1.83 -25.45 -16.91
C THR A 426 2.74 -24.29 -17.24
N GLY A 427 2.71 -23.18 -16.45
CA GLY A 427 3.47 -21.97 -16.74
C GLY A 427 4.79 -21.90 -15.98
N THR A 428 5.75 -21.22 -16.59
CA THR A 428 7.04 -20.86 -16.00
C THR A 428 7.22 -19.34 -15.98
N PHE A 429 8.19 -18.83 -15.23
CA PHE A 429 8.53 -17.41 -15.28
C PHE A 429 9.03 -16.97 -16.67
N ALA A 430 9.68 -17.88 -17.41
CA ALA A 430 10.09 -17.63 -18.79
C ALA A 430 8.90 -17.40 -19.73
N ASP A 431 7.74 -17.97 -19.47
CA ASP A 431 6.54 -17.76 -20.29
C ASP A 431 6.03 -16.32 -20.23
N TYR A 432 6.20 -15.61 -19.09
CA TYR A 432 5.89 -14.18 -19.01
C TYR A 432 6.74 -13.35 -19.98
N ILE A 433 8.02 -13.70 -20.07
CA ILE A 433 8.95 -13.05 -21.01
C ILE A 433 8.63 -13.40 -22.46
N ALA A 434 8.42 -14.68 -22.76
CA ALA A 434 8.06 -15.13 -24.10
C ALA A 434 6.77 -14.44 -24.61
N ARG A 435 5.75 -14.31 -23.75
CA ARG A 435 4.53 -13.56 -24.09
C ARG A 435 4.79 -12.06 -24.29
N SER A 436 5.63 -11.46 -23.45
CA SER A 436 5.98 -10.05 -23.60
C SER A 436 6.72 -9.81 -24.90
N GLN A 437 7.66 -10.69 -25.25
CA GLN A 437 8.38 -10.63 -26.51
C GLN A 437 7.51 -10.89 -27.74
N SER A 438 6.44 -11.65 -27.60
CA SER A 438 5.43 -11.85 -28.64
C SER A 438 4.45 -10.69 -28.78
N LEU A 439 4.01 -10.10 -27.65
CA LEU A 439 2.98 -9.05 -27.64
C LEU A 439 3.56 -7.66 -27.93
N ILE A 440 4.73 -7.35 -27.36
CA ILE A 440 5.32 -6.01 -27.38
C ILE A 440 6.29 -5.90 -28.56
N GLU A 441 7.44 -6.56 -28.44
CA GLU A 441 8.48 -6.64 -29.45
C GLU A 441 9.49 -7.74 -29.08
N PRO A 442 10.26 -8.29 -30.03
CA PRO A 442 11.14 -9.45 -29.79
C PRO A 442 12.20 -9.28 -28.70
N ASN A 443 12.60 -8.05 -28.41
CA ASN A 443 13.59 -7.72 -27.38
C ASN A 443 12.98 -7.12 -26.10
N ALA A 444 11.68 -7.18 -25.91
CA ALA A 444 11.02 -6.61 -24.73
C ALA A 444 11.72 -7.05 -23.43
N PHE A 445 12.05 -6.07 -22.59
CA PHE A 445 12.81 -6.21 -21.34
C PHE A 445 14.27 -6.72 -21.50
N ALA A 446 14.81 -6.65 -22.74
CA ALA A 446 16.21 -7.02 -23.04
C ALA A 446 16.97 -5.95 -23.84
N ASP A 447 16.34 -4.81 -24.13
CA ASP A 447 16.83 -3.74 -25.02
C ASP A 447 17.29 -2.48 -24.27
N GLY A 448 17.03 -2.41 -22.96
CA GLY A 448 17.35 -1.22 -22.15
C GLY A 448 16.37 -0.05 -22.36
N ILE A 449 15.22 -0.29 -22.97
CA ILE A 449 14.12 0.68 -22.99
C ILE A 449 13.69 1.00 -21.55
N ALA A 450 13.43 2.28 -21.29
CA ALA A 450 13.00 2.77 -19.98
C ALA A 450 11.53 2.45 -19.73
N TRP A 451 11.28 1.57 -18.78
CA TRP A 451 9.98 1.06 -18.38
C TRP A 451 9.54 1.64 -17.03
N PRO A 452 8.88 2.80 -16.98
CA PRO A 452 8.22 3.25 -15.76
C PRO A 452 7.04 2.34 -15.44
N GLU A 453 6.63 2.36 -14.20
CA GLU A 453 5.61 1.44 -13.69
C GLU A 453 4.25 1.58 -14.39
N VAL A 454 3.90 2.78 -14.87
CA VAL A 454 2.67 2.99 -15.66
C VAL A 454 2.61 2.08 -16.89
N ALA A 455 3.74 1.84 -17.53
CA ALA A 455 3.83 0.94 -18.69
C ALA A 455 3.85 -0.54 -18.27
N ILE A 456 4.55 -0.87 -17.19
CA ILE A 456 4.51 -2.22 -16.61
C ILE A 456 3.08 -2.56 -16.20
N GLY A 457 2.37 -1.62 -15.58
CA GLY A 457 0.97 -1.78 -15.23
C GLY A 457 0.08 -2.04 -16.43
N ALA A 458 0.28 -1.35 -17.54
CA ALA A 458 -0.50 -1.55 -18.76
C ALA A 458 -0.42 -3.00 -19.28
N VAL A 459 0.79 -3.60 -19.28
CA VAL A 459 0.99 -4.99 -19.73
C VAL A 459 0.80 -6.05 -18.64
N ALA A 460 0.47 -5.63 -17.42
CA ALA A 460 0.12 -6.52 -16.29
C ALA A 460 -1.38 -6.50 -15.95
N ARG A 461 -2.20 -5.78 -16.72
CA ARG A 461 -3.65 -5.70 -16.48
C ARG A 461 -4.39 -6.95 -16.97
N PRO A 462 -5.60 -7.18 -16.44
CA PRO A 462 -6.49 -8.27 -16.86
C PRO A 462 -6.74 -8.34 -18.36
N PHE A 463 -6.88 -7.21 -19.00
CA PHE A 463 -7.10 -7.09 -20.43
C PHE A 463 -6.05 -6.19 -21.07
N TYR A 464 -5.73 -6.45 -22.33
CA TYR A 464 -4.87 -5.55 -23.08
C TYR A 464 -5.49 -5.27 -24.47
N PRO A 465 -5.85 -4.03 -24.81
CA PRO A 465 -5.87 -2.83 -23.95
C PRO A 465 -6.74 -2.98 -22.70
N ASP A 466 -6.35 -2.23 -21.66
CA ASP A 466 -6.96 -2.33 -20.32
C ASP A 466 -8.47 -2.13 -20.36
N GLY A 467 -9.20 -3.03 -19.73
CA GLY A 467 -10.64 -2.96 -19.52
C GLY A 467 -11.52 -3.39 -20.69
N ILE A 468 -10.97 -3.67 -21.86
CA ILE A 468 -11.80 -4.09 -23.02
C ILE A 468 -12.12 -5.59 -22.92
N ASP A 469 -13.38 -5.89 -22.63
CA ASP A 469 -13.88 -7.27 -22.49
C ASP A 469 -13.62 -8.11 -23.75
N GLY A 470 -13.16 -9.34 -23.54
CA GLY A 470 -12.83 -10.26 -24.62
C GLY A 470 -11.41 -10.10 -25.19
N ASN A 471 -10.69 -9.07 -24.80
CA ASN A 471 -9.27 -8.96 -25.12
C ASN A 471 -8.44 -9.96 -24.30
N PRO A 472 -7.30 -10.42 -24.84
CA PRO A 472 -6.38 -11.24 -24.05
C PRO A 472 -5.80 -10.44 -22.88
N PRO A 473 -5.34 -11.13 -21.83
CA PRO A 473 -4.63 -10.48 -20.73
C PRO A 473 -3.30 -9.86 -21.19
N GLY A 474 -2.86 -8.84 -20.47
CA GLY A 474 -1.51 -8.30 -20.61
C GLY A 474 -0.45 -9.38 -20.38
N SER A 475 0.71 -9.24 -20.99
CA SER A 475 1.74 -10.29 -21.02
C SER A 475 2.32 -10.67 -19.65
N LEU A 476 2.28 -9.76 -18.69
CA LEU A 476 2.71 -10.01 -17.31
C LEU A 476 1.56 -10.40 -16.38
N SER A 477 0.32 -10.42 -16.89
CA SER A 477 -0.84 -10.88 -16.16
C SER A 477 -1.01 -12.40 -16.21
N LEU A 478 -2.08 -12.91 -15.59
CA LEU A 478 -2.39 -14.32 -15.62
C LEU A 478 -2.79 -14.74 -17.04
N PRO A 479 -2.08 -15.66 -17.69
CA PRO A 479 -2.19 -15.80 -19.15
C PRO A 479 -3.33 -16.67 -19.63
N PHE A 480 -3.94 -17.47 -18.75
CA PHE A 480 -4.67 -18.65 -19.22
C PHE A 480 -6.08 -18.75 -18.66
N ALA A 481 -6.51 -17.79 -17.85
CA ALA A 481 -7.84 -17.82 -17.25
C ALA A 481 -8.84 -17.06 -18.13
N THR A 482 -9.99 -17.67 -18.37
CA THR A 482 -11.17 -17.00 -18.88
C THR A 482 -11.84 -16.11 -17.82
N HIS A 483 -11.41 -16.25 -16.57
CA HIS A 483 -11.87 -15.51 -15.41
C HIS A 483 -10.70 -14.96 -14.60
N TRP A 484 -10.92 -13.83 -13.98
CA TRP A 484 -9.92 -13.09 -13.23
C TRP A 484 -10.08 -13.32 -11.73
N SER A 485 -8.95 -13.20 -11.02
CA SER A 485 -8.92 -13.22 -9.57
C SER A 485 -8.06 -12.09 -9.04
N ILE A 486 -8.59 -11.31 -8.09
CA ILE A 486 -7.81 -10.34 -7.33
C ILE A 486 -6.72 -11.02 -6.47
N PHE A 487 -6.83 -12.32 -6.25
CA PHE A 487 -5.84 -13.13 -5.52
C PHE A 487 -4.76 -13.72 -6.43
N SER A 488 -4.81 -13.41 -7.73
CA SER A 488 -3.82 -13.85 -8.72
C SER A 488 -3.65 -12.85 -9.86
N THR A 489 -2.67 -11.97 -9.74
CA THR A 489 -2.35 -10.91 -10.68
C THR A 489 -1.21 -11.26 -11.66
N GLY A 490 -0.90 -12.56 -11.81
CA GLY A 490 0.17 -13.02 -12.69
C GLY A 490 1.56 -12.88 -12.05
N LEU A 491 2.51 -12.28 -12.78
CA LEU A 491 3.91 -12.17 -12.34
C LEU A 491 4.06 -11.58 -10.93
N GLN A 492 3.26 -10.56 -10.60
CA GLN A 492 3.27 -9.93 -9.28
C GLN A 492 3.02 -10.95 -8.17
N THR A 493 1.93 -11.72 -8.28
CA THR A 493 1.58 -12.74 -7.28
C THR A 493 2.59 -13.88 -7.27
N ASP A 494 3.03 -14.35 -8.44
CA ASP A 494 3.95 -15.48 -8.54
C ASP A 494 5.30 -15.21 -7.88
N LEU A 495 5.79 -13.98 -7.96
CA LEU A 495 7.03 -13.58 -7.29
C LEU A 495 6.94 -13.70 -5.76
N ILE A 496 5.77 -13.43 -5.15
CA ILE A 496 5.62 -13.32 -3.69
C ILE A 496 4.85 -14.48 -3.04
N LYS A 497 4.10 -15.27 -3.81
CA LYS A 497 3.20 -16.34 -3.31
C LYS A 497 3.86 -17.24 -2.27
N SER A 498 5.06 -17.74 -2.57
CA SER A 498 5.75 -18.65 -1.65
C SER A 498 6.09 -18.02 -0.30
N ALA A 499 6.36 -16.71 -0.27
CA ALA A 499 6.67 -15.99 0.96
C ALA A 499 5.41 -15.78 1.82
N VAL A 500 4.27 -15.45 1.19
CA VAL A 500 2.98 -15.35 1.88
C VAL A 500 2.57 -16.69 2.47
N VAL A 501 2.65 -17.78 1.67
CA VAL A 501 2.33 -19.14 2.15
C VAL A 501 3.24 -19.57 3.31
N GLN A 502 4.54 -19.24 3.26
CA GLN A 502 5.46 -19.53 4.37
C GLN A 502 5.11 -18.76 5.63
N ALA A 503 4.64 -17.51 5.51
CA ALA A 503 4.20 -16.71 6.65
C ALA A 503 2.95 -17.32 7.30
N VAL A 504 1.95 -17.70 6.52
CA VAL A 504 0.74 -18.39 7.01
C VAL A 504 1.12 -19.71 7.72
N LYS A 505 1.96 -20.53 7.10
CA LYS A 505 2.45 -21.78 7.72
C LYS A 505 3.22 -21.53 9.02
N ALA A 506 4.00 -20.46 9.12
CA ALA A 506 4.71 -20.13 10.35
C ALA A 506 3.74 -19.82 11.50
N VAL A 507 2.60 -19.19 11.21
CA VAL A 507 1.54 -18.94 12.21
C VAL A 507 0.88 -20.26 12.63
N LEU A 508 0.48 -21.08 11.66
CA LEU A 508 -0.18 -22.39 11.93
C LEU A 508 0.72 -23.34 12.74
N ASP A 509 2.01 -23.37 12.42
CA ASP A 509 2.99 -24.22 13.10
C ASP A 509 3.52 -23.57 14.40
N ASN A 510 3.02 -22.41 14.81
CA ASN A 510 3.53 -21.61 15.94
C ASN A 510 5.06 -21.38 15.87
N ARG A 511 5.59 -21.24 14.66
CA ARG A 511 7.03 -21.01 14.43
C ARG A 511 7.31 -19.51 14.35
N LYS A 512 8.51 -19.10 14.78
CA LYS A 512 8.97 -17.73 14.59
C LYS A 512 9.16 -17.45 13.08
N LEU A 513 8.46 -16.45 12.56
CA LEU A 513 8.74 -15.91 11.25
C LEU A 513 9.99 -15.02 11.37
N VAL A 514 11.05 -15.43 10.70
CA VAL A 514 12.23 -14.56 10.55
C VAL A 514 11.93 -13.62 9.39
N PRO A 515 11.76 -12.31 9.64
CA PRO A 515 11.57 -11.35 8.57
C PRO A 515 12.85 -11.32 7.73
N ARG A 516 12.81 -11.87 6.54
CA ARG A 516 13.98 -11.88 5.66
C ARG A 516 14.07 -10.62 4.81
N GLY A 517 13.06 -9.73 4.87
CA GLY A 517 13.04 -8.52 4.07
C GLY A 517 13.21 -8.79 2.57
N ASN A 518 12.61 -9.88 2.05
CA ASN A 518 12.93 -10.36 0.72
C ASN A 518 11.82 -11.29 0.18
N CYS A 519 10.72 -10.70 -0.27
CA CYS A 519 9.55 -11.43 -0.76
C CYS A 519 9.85 -12.27 -2.00
N ALA A 520 10.71 -11.78 -2.87
CA ALA A 520 11.08 -12.45 -4.13
C ALA A 520 12.29 -13.40 -4.01
N ALA A 521 12.83 -13.61 -2.81
CA ALA A 521 14.02 -14.44 -2.58
C ALA A 521 13.75 -15.93 -2.36
N ALA A 522 12.54 -16.43 -2.59
CA ALA A 522 12.28 -17.87 -2.49
C ALA A 522 13.22 -18.66 -3.43
N LYS A 523 13.56 -19.88 -3.02
CA LYS A 523 14.52 -20.76 -3.72
C LYS A 523 14.25 -20.79 -5.24
N GLY A 524 15.27 -20.50 -6.03
CA GLY A 524 15.18 -20.49 -7.49
C GLY A 524 14.54 -19.23 -8.08
N LYS A 525 14.26 -18.20 -7.27
CA LYS A 525 13.80 -16.89 -7.72
C LYS A 525 14.99 -15.95 -7.98
N LEU A 526 14.69 -14.64 -8.06
CA LEU A 526 15.69 -13.62 -8.40
C LEU A 526 16.96 -13.73 -7.55
N PRO A 527 18.14 -13.51 -8.13
CA PRO A 527 19.41 -13.58 -7.41
C PRO A 527 19.46 -12.53 -6.28
N ILE A 528 20.18 -12.86 -5.23
CA ILE A 528 20.51 -11.92 -4.17
C ILE A 528 21.61 -11.00 -4.68
N VAL A 529 21.38 -9.69 -4.58
CA VAL A 529 22.32 -8.64 -4.95
C VAL A 529 22.99 -8.05 -3.71
N SER A 530 23.72 -6.96 -3.86
CA SER A 530 24.33 -6.24 -2.75
C SER A 530 23.32 -5.93 -1.63
N GLY A 531 23.75 -5.92 -0.39
CA GLY A 531 22.88 -5.73 0.76
C GLY A 531 22.05 -6.97 1.18
N GLY A 532 22.25 -8.13 0.54
CA GLY A 532 21.60 -9.40 0.93
C GLY A 532 20.13 -9.51 0.54
N LYS A 533 19.65 -8.67 -0.36
CA LYS A 533 18.28 -8.62 -0.87
C LYS A 533 18.24 -8.90 -2.37
N THR A 534 17.07 -9.21 -2.91
CA THR A 534 16.86 -9.21 -4.36
C THR A 534 16.48 -7.81 -4.83
N GLN A 535 16.63 -7.53 -6.11
CA GLN A 535 16.26 -6.24 -6.70
C GLN A 535 14.76 -5.90 -6.53
N LEU A 536 13.90 -6.92 -6.47
CA LEU A 536 12.47 -6.78 -6.17
C LEU A 536 12.17 -7.29 -4.75
N ALA A 537 12.93 -6.82 -3.75
CA ALA A 537 12.92 -7.37 -2.39
C ALA A 537 11.53 -7.46 -1.75
N ASN A 538 10.68 -6.45 -1.94
CA ASN A 538 9.29 -6.42 -1.45
C ASN A 538 8.24 -6.75 -2.53
N GLY A 539 8.66 -7.36 -3.64
CA GLY A 539 7.81 -7.64 -4.79
C GLY A 539 7.79 -6.48 -5.80
N LEU A 540 6.97 -6.60 -6.83
CA LEU A 540 6.75 -5.53 -7.82
C LEU A 540 5.37 -4.89 -7.63
N GLN A 541 5.18 -3.69 -8.21
CA GLN A 541 3.90 -3.01 -8.24
C GLN A 541 3.48 -2.73 -9.69
N ILE A 542 2.16 -2.62 -9.93
CA ILE A 542 1.56 -2.57 -11.27
C ILE A 542 0.58 -1.42 -11.47
N PHE A 543 0.68 -0.35 -10.67
CA PHE A 543 -0.07 0.90 -10.86
C PHE A 543 0.87 2.11 -10.71
N SER A 544 0.60 3.17 -11.46
CA SER A 544 1.49 4.32 -11.71
C SER A 544 2.12 4.95 -10.47
N GLY A 545 3.33 5.49 -10.62
CA GLY A 545 3.98 6.33 -9.61
C GLY A 545 5.49 6.15 -9.53
N SER A 546 6.17 5.81 -10.62
CA SER A 546 7.62 5.75 -10.63
C SER A 546 8.24 6.14 -11.97
N VAL A 547 9.50 6.52 -11.92
CA VAL A 547 10.35 6.68 -13.10
C VAL A 547 11.73 6.10 -12.84
N PRO A 548 12.38 5.47 -13.85
CA PRO A 548 13.79 5.14 -13.78
C PRO A 548 14.63 6.42 -13.87
N ILE A 549 15.73 6.48 -13.12
CA ILE A 549 16.65 7.62 -13.04
C ILE A 549 17.84 7.34 -13.95
N TYR A 550 18.16 8.31 -14.79
CA TYR A 550 19.31 8.26 -15.71
C TYR A 550 20.33 9.35 -15.39
N ARG A 551 21.58 9.05 -15.72
CA ARG A 551 22.67 10.01 -15.85
C ARG A 551 23.10 10.03 -17.32
N GLY A 552 22.63 11.04 -18.05
CA GLY A 552 22.70 10.99 -19.51
C GLY A 552 21.87 9.83 -20.07
N ASN A 553 22.53 8.84 -20.66
CA ASN A 553 21.87 7.63 -21.20
C ASN A 553 22.02 6.41 -20.29
N GLU A 554 22.69 6.53 -19.15
CA GLU A 554 22.98 5.42 -18.26
C GLU A 554 21.95 5.34 -17.14
N LEU A 555 21.31 4.17 -16.96
CA LEU A 555 20.41 3.90 -15.85
C LEU A 555 21.21 3.84 -14.54
N VAL A 556 20.82 4.63 -13.53
CA VAL A 556 21.53 4.71 -12.24
C VAL A 556 20.64 4.43 -11.03
N GLY A 557 19.31 4.38 -11.18
CA GLY A 557 18.39 4.12 -10.07
C GLY A 557 16.93 4.33 -10.44
N GLY A 558 16.08 4.51 -9.44
CA GLY A 558 14.64 4.76 -9.59
C GLY A 558 14.06 5.64 -8.52
N LEU A 559 13.04 6.40 -8.89
CA LEU A 559 12.24 7.25 -8.01
C LEU A 559 10.81 6.71 -7.98
N GLY A 560 10.32 6.35 -6.80
CA GLY A 560 8.96 5.85 -6.59
C GLY A 560 8.17 6.72 -5.62
N VAL A 561 6.91 6.94 -5.94
CA VAL A 561 5.97 7.79 -5.20
C VAL A 561 4.66 7.02 -4.98
N SER A 562 4.10 7.10 -3.79
CA SER A 562 2.81 6.47 -3.50
C SER A 562 2.01 7.22 -2.45
N GLY A 563 0.74 7.50 -2.77
CA GLY A 563 -0.21 8.20 -1.89
C GLY A 563 -1.54 8.53 -2.54
N ASP A 564 -1.89 9.79 -2.57
CA ASP A 564 -3.22 10.34 -2.91
C ASP A 564 -3.56 10.35 -4.42
N GLY A 565 -3.27 9.29 -5.12
CA GLY A 565 -3.74 9.12 -6.49
C GLY A 565 -2.61 8.81 -7.49
N ILE A 566 -2.92 7.86 -8.37
CA ILE A 566 -1.92 7.28 -9.29
C ILE A 566 -1.38 8.28 -10.32
N GLN A 567 -2.21 9.24 -10.76
CA GLN A 567 -1.75 10.29 -11.70
C GLN A 567 -0.85 11.29 -10.98
N GLN A 568 -1.19 11.67 -9.75
CA GLN A 568 -0.37 12.52 -8.89
C GLN A 568 0.95 11.84 -8.56
N ASP A 569 0.93 10.56 -8.19
CA ASP A 569 2.14 9.78 -7.90
C ASP A 569 3.08 9.77 -9.11
N SER A 570 2.54 9.54 -10.31
CA SER A 570 3.30 9.53 -11.56
C SER A 570 3.88 10.91 -11.87
N MET A 571 3.08 11.97 -11.71
CA MET A 571 3.53 13.35 -11.91
C MET A 571 4.63 13.75 -10.90
N VAL A 572 4.43 13.45 -9.62
CA VAL A 572 5.41 13.78 -8.58
C VAL A 572 6.74 13.08 -8.83
N SER A 573 6.71 11.81 -9.28
CA SER A 573 7.94 11.09 -9.62
C SER A 573 8.64 11.69 -10.84
N TYR A 574 7.89 12.00 -11.92
CA TYR A 574 8.44 12.57 -13.15
C TYR A 574 9.00 13.97 -12.95
N LEU A 575 8.21 14.89 -12.39
CA LEU A 575 8.61 16.28 -12.16
C LEU A 575 9.63 16.40 -11.03
N GLY A 576 9.54 15.55 -9.99
CA GLY A 576 10.52 15.48 -8.92
C GLY A 576 11.92 15.18 -9.44
N LEU A 577 12.03 14.28 -10.42
CA LEU A 577 13.29 14.00 -11.11
C LEU A 577 13.67 15.16 -12.05
N GLN A 578 12.73 15.73 -12.80
CA GLN A 578 13.00 16.82 -13.75
C GLN A 578 13.48 18.10 -13.05
N TYR A 579 12.96 18.41 -11.88
CA TYR A 579 13.37 19.57 -11.07
C TYR A 579 14.46 19.24 -10.04
N GLY A 580 14.93 17.99 -10.04
CA GLY A 580 15.98 17.47 -9.18
C GLY A 580 17.40 17.91 -9.56
N PRO A 581 18.42 17.14 -9.20
CA PRO A 581 19.81 17.45 -9.55
C PRO A 581 20.00 17.52 -11.06
N SER A 582 20.67 18.56 -11.55
CA SER A 582 20.97 18.74 -13.00
C SER A 582 21.87 17.64 -13.59
N THR A 583 22.47 16.82 -12.74
CA THR A 583 23.30 15.66 -13.12
C THR A 583 22.48 14.41 -13.39
N LEU A 584 21.19 14.42 -13.06
CA LEU A 584 20.24 13.31 -13.23
C LEU A 584 19.08 13.75 -14.13
N ASN A 585 18.52 12.81 -14.86
CA ASN A 585 17.43 13.10 -15.81
C ASN A 585 16.45 11.92 -15.92
N ASN A 586 15.24 12.23 -16.38
CA ASN A 586 14.34 11.23 -16.94
C ASN A 586 14.98 10.56 -18.15
N ALA A 587 14.54 9.36 -18.52
CA ALA A 587 15.05 8.66 -19.68
C ALA A 587 15.03 9.56 -20.93
N PRO A 588 16.10 9.55 -21.76
CA PRO A 588 16.08 10.20 -23.07
C PRO A 588 14.92 9.69 -23.91
N ALA A 589 14.28 10.59 -24.67
CA ALA A 589 13.09 10.27 -25.45
C ALA A 589 13.25 9.06 -26.39
N ALA A 590 14.48 8.85 -26.93
CA ALA A 590 14.74 7.74 -27.84
C ALA A 590 14.69 6.34 -27.21
N ILE A 591 14.85 6.23 -25.90
CA ILE A 591 14.82 4.95 -25.18
C ILE A 591 13.62 4.84 -24.25
N ARG A 592 12.63 5.72 -24.36
CA ARG A 592 11.41 5.66 -23.55
C ARG A 592 10.41 4.69 -24.13
N VAL A 593 9.70 3.98 -23.25
CA VAL A 593 8.67 3.03 -23.64
C VAL A 593 7.52 3.65 -24.45
N ASP A 594 7.30 4.97 -24.37
CA ASP A 594 6.27 5.65 -25.15
C ASP A 594 6.66 5.86 -26.64
N THR A 595 7.81 5.34 -27.07
CA THR A 595 8.13 5.10 -28.48
C THR A 595 7.43 3.83 -29.02
N LEU A 596 6.97 2.94 -28.15
CA LEU A 596 6.34 1.67 -28.52
C LEU A 596 4.82 1.81 -28.67
N THR A 597 4.29 1.16 -29.71
CA THR A 597 2.86 0.96 -29.91
C THR A 597 2.56 -0.54 -29.89
N VAL A 598 1.79 -1.00 -28.93
CA VAL A 598 1.48 -2.39 -28.71
C VAL A 598 -0.02 -2.62 -28.96
N GLY A 599 -0.39 -3.55 -29.84
CA GLY A 599 -1.78 -3.79 -30.19
C GLY A 599 -2.54 -2.54 -30.66
N GLY A 600 -1.87 -1.59 -31.30
CA GLY A 600 -2.45 -0.30 -31.73
C GLY A 600 -2.54 0.77 -30.65
N VAL A 601 -2.12 0.49 -29.41
CA VAL A 601 -2.14 1.43 -28.28
C VAL A 601 -0.71 1.84 -27.94
N ARG A 602 -0.45 3.15 -27.89
CA ARG A 602 0.84 3.70 -27.47
C ARG A 602 1.00 3.54 -25.96
N LEU A 603 2.10 2.97 -25.51
CA LEU A 603 2.45 2.90 -24.11
C LEU A 603 2.75 4.30 -23.55
N ARG A 604 2.58 4.46 -22.23
CA ARG A 604 2.82 5.76 -21.58
C ARG A 604 4.09 5.71 -20.76
N TYR A 605 4.86 6.79 -20.80
CA TYR A 605 6.02 6.96 -19.92
C TYR A 605 5.63 7.60 -18.59
N THR A 606 4.61 8.45 -18.55
CA THR A 606 4.08 9.08 -17.35
C THR A 606 2.59 9.38 -17.50
N ASN A 607 1.91 9.56 -16.40
CA ASN A 607 0.56 10.10 -16.31
C ASN A 607 0.60 11.41 -15.54
N CYS A 608 -0.14 12.42 -16.02
CA CYS A 608 -0.29 13.69 -15.29
C CYS A 608 -1.76 14.09 -15.26
N PRO A 609 -2.24 14.67 -14.13
CA PRO A 609 -3.52 15.36 -14.12
C PRO A 609 -3.49 16.58 -15.05
N ALA A 610 -4.63 16.91 -15.65
CA ALA A 610 -4.73 18.05 -16.58
C ALA A 610 -4.47 19.40 -15.89
N ALA A 611 -4.97 19.60 -14.67
CA ALA A 611 -4.82 20.82 -13.87
C ALA A 611 -4.28 20.46 -12.47
N PRO A 612 -2.98 20.15 -12.36
CA PRO A 612 -2.46 19.45 -11.20
C PRO A 612 -2.12 20.30 -10.00
N PHE A 613 -1.97 21.62 -10.16
CA PHE A 613 -1.44 22.47 -9.10
C PHE A 613 -2.49 23.36 -8.44
N LEU A 614 -2.30 23.64 -7.14
CA LEU A 614 -3.22 24.44 -6.34
C LEU A 614 -3.21 25.92 -6.70
N ASN A 615 -2.04 26.50 -6.96
CA ASN A 615 -1.84 27.94 -6.99
C ASN A 615 -1.37 28.47 -8.36
N ILE A 616 -1.22 27.61 -9.36
CA ILE A 616 -0.79 28.01 -10.70
C ILE A 616 -1.59 27.27 -11.77
N ASN A 617 -1.82 27.98 -12.87
CA ASN A 617 -2.67 27.50 -13.97
C ASN A 617 -1.88 26.77 -15.05
N VAL A 618 -0.91 25.93 -14.64
CA VAL A 618 -0.16 25.09 -15.56
C VAL A 618 -1.02 23.89 -15.94
N GLN A 619 -1.12 23.62 -17.24
CA GLN A 619 -1.86 22.50 -17.80
C GLN A 619 -0.87 21.47 -18.38
N ASN A 620 -1.16 20.18 -18.17
CA ASN A 620 -0.39 19.06 -18.74
C ASN A 620 1.14 19.22 -18.54
N PRO A 621 1.64 19.25 -17.29
CA PRO A 621 3.03 19.59 -16.98
C PRO A 621 4.03 18.49 -17.36
N CYS A 622 3.58 17.27 -17.73
CA CYS A 622 4.43 16.15 -18.18
C CYS A 622 4.46 16.04 -19.74
#